data_75f29d4349e49470b3b461cdaa565c4e
#
_entry.id   75f29d4349e49470b3b461cdaa565c4e
#
_cell.length_a   1.000
_cell.length_b   1.000
_cell.length_c   1.000
_cell.angle_alpha   90.00
_cell.angle_beta   90.00
_cell.angle_gamma   90.00
#
_symmetry.space_group_name_H-M   'P 1'
#
loop_
_entity.id
_entity.type
_entity.pdbx_description
1 polymer ?
#
loop_
_entity_poly.entity_id
_entity_poly.type
_entity_poly.pdbx_seq_one_letter_code
_entity_poly.pdbx_strand_id
1 'polypeptide(L)'
;ITISVSLLASWLVAVSLIPMLSARMATPKLVHSQTGMIARLQRRYARLLDWSLHHRGWSLLGILLVVLVSLVPMKLTKVDMFGGDGGKDIFIGYMWKGAYTYRQMSEEVARVENWIDANRERLHVKQVYSWYSEQEGSSTVVTLDEKYAKDIKALQEELRKGLPKSARTDYFVGNQGGDGGGGGNQGVQVQLVGDSSSMLQEIGQEVVPLLAQRAELRDVRIDNGEKGGELKVRVDRERAAAFGFNAEQVASFVGLALRGAPMREFRRGDNEVPVWVRFAGAEQSSPEDLAGFSVRTGDGRSVPLLSLVTVDVGSSATQIGRTNRQTTLTIKANLAEKVTAPDGRKAMESVLKPMNFPAGYGFTFDGGDYGNDDEAMQQMVFNLLIALVMIYVVMAA
;
A
#
# COMPACT_ATOMS: atom_id res chain seq x y z
N ILE A 1 -27.24 -3.67 0.05
CA ILE A 1 -28.40 -3.85 0.94
C ILE A 1 -28.78 -2.53 1.58
N THR A 2 -27.90 -1.83 2.30
CA THR A 2 -28.20 -0.58 3.01
C THR A 2 -28.73 0.53 2.07
N ILE A 3 -28.11 0.70 0.90
CA ILE A 3 -28.54 1.69 -0.10
C ILE A 3 -29.94 1.33 -0.64
N SER A 4 -30.18 0.05 -0.95
CA SER A 4 -31.49 -0.40 -1.46
C SER A 4 -32.60 -0.21 -0.45
N VAL A 5 -32.35 -0.51 0.82
CA VAL A 5 -33.31 -0.29 1.91
C VAL A 5 -33.58 1.20 2.11
N SER A 6 -32.55 2.04 2.07
CA SER A 6 -32.68 3.51 2.17
C SER A 6 -33.50 4.10 1.03
N LEU A 7 -33.27 3.65 -0.21
CA LEU A 7 -34.03 4.06 -1.38
C LEU A 7 -35.50 3.65 -1.31
N LEU A 8 -35.79 2.39 -0.88
CA LEU A 8 -37.13 1.90 -0.69
C LEU A 8 -37.86 2.69 0.40
N ALA A 9 -37.21 2.94 1.53
CA ALA A 9 -37.76 3.76 2.61
C ALA A 9 -38.08 5.19 2.12
N SER A 10 -37.17 5.81 1.38
CA SER A 10 -37.36 7.13 0.78
C SER A 10 -38.53 7.16 -0.21
N TRP A 11 -38.64 6.13 -1.06
CA TRP A 11 -39.76 5.98 -2.00
C TRP A 11 -41.10 5.82 -1.25
N LEU A 12 -41.15 5.00 -0.22
CA LEU A 12 -42.33 4.77 0.60
C LEU A 12 -42.81 6.07 1.30
N VAL A 13 -41.86 6.85 1.83
CA VAL A 13 -42.13 8.18 2.41
C VAL A 13 -42.67 9.14 1.35
N ALA A 14 -42.07 9.16 0.17
CA ALA A 14 -42.49 10.05 -0.92
C ALA A 14 -43.91 9.73 -1.42
N VAL A 15 -44.28 8.45 -1.53
CA VAL A 15 -45.58 8.04 -2.07
C VAL A 15 -46.67 8.06 -1.00
N SER A 16 -46.35 7.86 0.27
CA SER A 16 -47.37 7.80 1.34
C SER A 16 -47.45 9.06 2.20
N LEU A 17 -46.29 9.48 2.75
CA LEU A 17 -46.26 10.56 3.76
C LEU A 17 -46.45 11.96 3.11
N ILE A 18 -45.86 12.22 1.96
CA ILE A 18 -45.95 13.52 1.29
C ILE A 18 -47.39 13.82 0.84
N PRO A 19 -48.13 12.93 0.16
CA PRO A 19 -49.53 13.18 -0.19
C PRO A 19 -50.42 13.29 1.04
N MET A 20 -50.20 12.49 2.06
CA MET A 20 -50.97 12.54 3.31
C MET A 20 -50.80 13.88 4.04
N LEU A 21 -49.55 14.37 4.15
CA LEU A 21 -49.28 15.68 4.75
C LEU A 21 -49.84 16.81 3.89
N SER A 22 -49.69 16.74 2.57
CA SER A 22 -50.22 17.71 1.61
C SER A 22 -51.75 17.80 1.70
N ALA A 23 -52.46 16.71 1.88
CA ALA A 23 -53.91 16.69 2.03
C ALA A 23 -54.37 17.26 3.40
N ARG A 24 -53.54 17.17 4.43
CA ARG A 24 -53.84 17.72 5.78
C ARG A 24 -53.41 19.18 5.96
N MET A 25 -52.42 19.62 5.22
CA MET A 25 -52.04 21.06 5.25
C MET A 25 -53.11 21.86 4.50
N ALA A 26 -53.78 22.73 5.24
CA ALA A 26 -54.75 23.63 4.66
C ALA A 26 -54.08 24.41 3.49
N THR A 27 -54.52 24.13 2.28
CA THR A 27 -54.04 24.85 1.11
C THR A 27 -54.43 26.31 1.24
N PRO A 28 -53.53 27.26 1.42
CA PRO A 28 -53.86 28.66 1.28
C PRO A 28 -54.40 28.77 -0.15
N LYS A 29 -55.54 29.51 -0.30
CA LYS A 29 -56.07 29.81 -1.63
C LYS A 29 -54.96 30.46 -2.43
N LEU A 30 -54.28 29.64 -3.25
CA LEU A 30 -53.25 30.10 -4.18
C LEU A 30 -53.96 31.02 -5.18
N VAL A 31 -53.98 32.32 -4.86
CA VAL A 31 -54.22 33.35 -5.87
C VAL A 31 -53.11 33.14 -6.90
N HIS A 32 -53.48 32.54 -8.03
CA HIS A 32 -52.57 32.40 -9.18
C HIS A 32 -52.21 33.78 -9.65
N SER A 33 -51.18 34.37 -9.08
CA SER A 33 -50.55 35.58 -9.61
C SER A 33 -49.99 35.24 -10.98
N GLN A 34 -50.74 35.58 -12.02
CA GLN A 34 -50.33 35.39 -13.43
C GLN A 34 -49.17 36.29 -13.86
N THR A 35 -48.64 37.10 -12.96
CA THR A 35 -47.64 38.15 -13.23
C THR A 35 -46.39 38.06 -12.36
N GLY A 36 -45.85 36.86 -12.09
CA GLY A 36 -44.62 36.68 -11.33
C GLY A 36 -43.52 36.01 -12.15
N MET A 37 -42.30 35.99 -11.59
CA MET A 37 -41.15 35.28 -12.16
C MET A 37 -41.46 33.79 -12.34
N ILE A 38 -42.20 33.20 -11.39
CA ILE A 38 -42.65 31.80 -11.42
C ILE A 38 -43.61 31.55 -12.58
N ALA A 39 -44.58 32.44 -12.81
CA ALA A 39 -45.52 32.31 -13.92
C ALA A 39 -44.84 32.47 -15.31
N ARG A 40 -43.76 33.25 -15.40
CA ARG A 40 -42.91 33.30 -16.60
C ARG A 40 -42.14 32.01 -16.84
N LEU A 41 -41.61 31.43 -15.76
CA LEU A 41 -40.88 30.15 -15.82
C LEU A 41 -41.82 29.01 -16.21
N GLN A 42 -43.00 28.93 -15.60
CA GLN A 42 -44.04 27.94 -15.95
C GLN A 42 -44.47 28.04 -17.42
N ARG A 43 -44.70 29.25 -17.94
CA ARG A 43 -45.06 29.43 -19.36
C ARG A 43 -43.91 29.06 -20.31
N ARG A 44 -42.66 29.29 -19.93
CA ARG A 44 -41.53 28.86 -20.74
C ARG A 44 -41.40 27.33 -20.71
N TYR A 45 -41.55 26.73 -19.54
CA TYR A 45 -41.52 25.28 -19.37
C TYR A 45 -42.64 24.59 -20.15
N ALA A 46 -43.87 25.06 -20.03
CA ALA A 46 -45.01 24.52 -20.77
C ALA A 46 -44.80 24.59 -22.29
N ARG A 47 -44.25 25.69 -22.82
CA ARG A 47 -43.96 25.83 -24.27
C ARG A 47 -42.82 24.86 -24.70
N LEU A 48 -41.82 24.68 -23.86
CA LEU A 48 -40.70 23.80 -24.14
C LEU A 48 -41.15 22.33 -24.10
N LEU A 49 -42.04 21.99 -23.18
CA LEU A 49 -42.63 20.66 -23.07
C LEU A 49 -43.52 20.36 -24.32
N ASP A 50 -44.38 21.28 -24.69
CA ASP A 50 -45.27 21.16 -25.86
C ASP A 50 -44.46 21.02 -27.16
N TRP A 51 -43.41 21.83 -27.32
CA TRP A 51 -42.46 21.70 -28.44
C TRP A 51 -41.77 20.35 -28.46
N SER A 52 -41.29 19.87 -27.29
CA SER A 52 -40.61 18.57 -27.14
C SER A 52 -41.54 17.40 -27.51
N LEU A 53 -42.79 17.45 -27.12
CA LEU A 53 -43.79 16.43 -27.43
C LEU A 53 -44.17 16.38 -28.91
N HIS A 54 -44.28 17.58 -29.57
CA HIS A 54 -44.59 17.68 -30.99
C HIS A 54 -43.39 17.30 -31.89
N HIS A 55 -42.14 17.53 -31.42
CA HIS A 55 -40.94 17.30 -32.21
C HIS A 55 -40.08 16.19 -31.58
N ARG A 56 -40.64 14.99 -31.47
CA ARG A 56 -40.00 13.84 -30.80
C ARG A 56 -38.57 13.52 -31.31
N GLY A 57 -38.38 13.62 -32.66
CA GLY A 57 -37.06 13.38 -33.26
C GLY A 57 -36.00 14.41 -32.84
N TRP A 58 -36.36 15.69 -32.82
CA TRP A 58 -35.46 16.77 -32.37
C TRP A 58 -35.21 16.71 -30.89
N SER A 59 -36.18 16.28 -30.08
CA SER A 59 -36.03 16.09 -28.67
C SER A 59 -35.04 14.93 -28.35
N LEU A 60 -35.17 13.80 -29.05
CA LEU A 60 -34.23 12.68 -28.97
C LEU A 60 -32.82 13.07 -29.40
N LEU A 61 -32.71 13.85 -30.49
CA LEU A 61 -31.41 14.33 -30.97
C LEU A 61 -30.78 15.32 -29.99
N GLY A 62 -31.58 16.16 -29.33
CA GLY A 62 -31.12 17.04 -28.26
C GLY A 62 -30.60 16.30 -27.05
N ILE A 63 -31.30 15.24 -26.59
CA ILE A 63 -30.84 14.37 -25.50
C ILE A 63 -29.55 13.66 -25.89
N LEU A 64 -29.49 13.11 -27.10
CA LEU A 64 -28.30 12.44 -27.61
C LEU A 64 -27.10 13.40 -27.66
N LEU A 65 -27.34 14.65 -28.10
CA LEU A 65 -26.31 15.68 -28.14
C LEU A 65 -25.79 16.04 -26.74
N VAL A 66 -26.70 16.19 -25.76
CA VAL A 66 -26.31 16.43 -24.35
C VAL A 66 -25.46 15.27 -23.80
N VAL A 67 -25.85 14.02 -24.08
CA VAL A 67 -25.08 12.84 -23.68
C VAL A 67 -23.70 12.85 -24.35
N LEU A 68 -23.61 13.11 -25.64
CA LEU A 68 -22.34 13.20 -26.36
C LEU A 68 -21.45 14.35 -25.84
N VAL A 69 -22.00 15.50 -25.56
CA VAL A 69 -21.27 16.64 -24.97
C VAL A 69 -20.81 16.29 -23.55
N SER A 70 -21.60 15.55 -22.79
CA SER A 70 -21.24 15.07 -21.44
C SER A 70 -20.04 14.10 -21.43
N LEU A 71 -19.80 13.39 -22.53
CA LEU A 71 -18.62 12.51 -22.66
C LEU A 71 -17.31 13.31 -22.84
N VAL A 72 -17.38 14.56 -23.29
CA VAL A 72 -16.19 15.40 -23.51
C VAL A 72 -15.48 15.72 -22.18
N PRO A 73 -16.14 16.27 -21.14
CA PRO A 73 -15.49 16.48 -19.86
C PRO A 73 -15.06 15.18 -19.19
N MET A 74 -15.78 14.07 -19.40
CA MET A 74 -15.39 12.76 -18.87
C MET A 74 -14.04 12.28 -19.43
N LYS A 75 -13.72 12.59 -20.69
CA LYS A 75 -12.39 12.29 -21.29
C LYS A 75 -11.31 13.30 -20.91
N LEU A 76 -11.70 14.56 -20.64
CA LEU A 76 -10.77 15.63 -20.29
C LEU A 76 -10.44 15.65 -18.80
N THR A 77 -11.37 15.18 -17.96
CA THR A 77 -11.17 15.12 -16.52
C THR A 77 -10.43 13.82 -16.20
N LYS A 78 -9.21 13.94 -15.71
CA LYS A 78 -8.48 12.79 -15.14
C LYS A 78 -9.19 12.38 -13.84
N VAL A 79 -9.92 11.29 -13.89
CA VAL A 79 -10.59 10.74 -12.71
C VAL A 79 -9.59 9.86 -11.98
N ASP A 80 -9.21 10.27 -10.80
CA ASP A 80 -8.48 9.47 -9.84
C ASP A 80 -9.46 9.11 -8.71
N MET A 81 -10.05 7.93 -8.78
CA MET A 81 -11.10 7.52 -7.84
C MET A 81 -10.57 7.29 -6.42
N PHE A 82 -9.27 7.03 -6.28
CA PHE A 82 -8.60 6.78 -5.02
C PHE A 82 -7.50 7.80 -4.71
N GLY A 83 -7.35 8.81 -5.54
CA GLY A 83 -6.50 9.97 -5.31
C GLY A 83 -6.99 10.76 -4.10
N GLY A 84 -6.86 10.17 -2.92
CA GLY A 84 -7.06 10.89 -1.67
C GLY A 84 -6.09 12.06 -1.65
N ASP A 85 -6.60 13.24 -1.39
CA ASP A 85 -5.78 14.39 -0.97
C ASP A 85 -4.94 13.87 0.22
N GLY A 86 -3.70 13.51 -0.07
CA GLY A 86 -2.81 12.88 0.91
C GLY A 86 -2.74 13.81 2.09
N GLY A 87 -3.23 13.38 3.24
CA GLY A 87 -3.30 14.16 4.47
C GLY A 87 -2.05 15.02 4.73
N LYS A 88 -1.87 15.48 5.92
CA LYS A 88 -0.74 16.33 6.33
C LYS A 88 0.59 15.56 6.43
N ASP A 89 0.59 14.25 6.19
CA ASP A 89 1.70 13.37 6.51
C ASP A 89 2.43 12.91 5.25
N ILE A 90 3.76 13.07 5.27
CA ILE A 90 4.68 12.51 4.28
C ILE A 90 5.41 11.34 4.93
N PHE A 91 5.46 10.22 4.25
CA PHE A 91 6.13 9.02 4.72
C PHE A 91 7.47 8.87 4.00
N ILE A 92 8.52 8.66 4.77
CA ILE A 92 9.85 8.29 4.30
C ILE A 92 10.08 6.86 4.73
N GLY A 93 9.99 5.93 3.78
CA GLY A 93 10.28 4.52 4.05
C GLY A 93 11.73 4.20 3.75
N TYR A 94 12.27 3.22 4.49
CA TYR A 94 13.65 2.78 4.40
C TYR A 94 13.70 1.40 3.74
N MET A 95 14.44 1.30 2.65
CA MET A 95 14.74 0.01 2.00
C MET A 95 16.15 -0.42 2.39
N TRP A 96 16.26 -1.26 3.39
CA TRP A 96 17.54 -1.74 3.89
C TRP A 96 18.23 -2.67 2.86
N LYS A 97 19.52 -2.39 2.57
CA LYS A 97 20.30 -3.18 1.61
C LYS A 97 20.84 -4.47 2.19
N GLY A 98 20.73 -4.65 3.50
CA GLY A 98 21.19 -5.82 4.22
C GLY A 98 20.54 -5.93 5.59
N ALA A 99 20.93 -6.93 6.35
CA ALA A 99 20.55 -7.09 7.74
C ALA A 99 21.37 -6.13 8.62
N TYR A 100 20.68 -5.24 9.30
CA TYR A 100 21.30 -4.28 10.21
C TYR A 100 20.75 -4.45 11.62
N THR A 101 21.60 -4.25 12.61
CA THR A 101 21.19 -4.25 14.01
C THR A 101 20.36 -2.99 14.31
N TYR A 102 19.53 -3.08 15.35
CA TYR A 102 18.73 -1.95 15.86
C TYR A 102 19.57 -0.66 16.02
N ARG A 103 20.80 -0.78 16.55
CA ARG A 103 21.70 0.35 16.71
C ARG A 103 22.11 1.00 15.39
N GLN A 104 22.43 0.18 14.38
CA GLN A 104 22.81 0.69 13.05
C GLN A 104 21.61 1.34 12.34
N MET A 105 20.41 0.78 12.53
CA MET A 105 19.17 1.37 12.03
C MET A 105 18.88 2.70 12.72
N SER A 106 19.03 2.76 14.05
CA SER A 106 18.85 3.99 14.83
C SER A 106 19.80 5.12 14.40
N GLU A 107 21.06 4.82 14.12
CA GLU A 107 22.03 5.79 13.61
C GLU A 107 21.61 6.39 12.27
N GLU A 108 21.05 5.55 11.39
CA GLU A 108 20.60 5.98 10.06
C GLU A 108 19.32 6.81 10.13
N VAL A 109 18.36 6.37 10.94
CA VAL A 109 17.12 7.12 11.18
C VAL A 109 17.42 8.47 11.80
N ALA A 110 18.29 8.52 12.82
CA ALA A 110 18.72 9.77 13.46
C ALA A 110 19.39 10.74 12.46
N ARG A 111 20.12 10.24 11.45
CA ARG A 111 20.69 11.07 10.39
C ARG A 111 19.61 11.76 9.56
N VAL A 112 18.54 11.02 9.22
CA VAL A 112 17.39 11.56 8.49
C VAL A 112 16.62 12.57 9.34
N GLU A 113 16.35 12.24 10.61
CA GLU A 113 15.67 13.15 11.56
C GLU A 113 16.44 14.46 11.74
N ASN A 114 17.75 14.37 11.98
CA ASN A 114 18.60 15.55 12.13
C ASN A 114 18.60 16.43 10.87
N TRP A 115 18.58 15.81 9.69
CA TRP A 115 18.48 16.58 8.43
C TRP A 115 17.12 17.27 8.30
N ILE A 116 16.02 16.59 8.67
CA ILE A 116 14.67 17.16 8.65
C ILE A 116 14.58 18.32 9.67
N ASP A 117 15.09 18.13 10.88
CA ASP A 117 15.08 19.16 11.92
C ASP A 117 15.91 20.39 11.52
N ALA A 118 17.06 20.21 10.88
CA ALA A 118 17.87 21.31 10.35
C ALA A 118 17.15 22.11 9.25
N ASN A 119 16.17 21.49 8.56
CA ASN A 119 15.38 22.11 7.50
C ASN A 119 13.91 22.35 7.91
N ARG A 120 13.58 22.27 9.19
CA ARG A 120 12.23 22.23 9.73
C ARG A 120 11.37 23.43 9.29
N GLU A 121 11.92 24.63 9.37
CA GLU A 121 11.21 25.85 8.97
C GLU A 121 10.96 25.90 7.46
N ARG A 122 11.96 25.54 6.66
CA ARG A 122 11.87 25.51 5.20
C ARG A 122 10.85 24.51 4.68
N LEU A 123 10.78 23.33 5.32
CA LEU A 123 9.87 22.24 4.95
C LEU A 123 8.51 22.34 5.66
N HIS A 124 8.30 23.37 6.49
CA HIS A 124 7.07 23.58 7.25
C HIS A 124 6.65 22.35 8.09
N VAL A 125 7.63 21.71 8.72
CA VAL A 125 7.44 20.48 9.50
C VAL A 125 6.92 20.81 10.88
N LYS A 126 5.76 20.27 11.22
CA LYS A 126 5.15 20.38 12.54
C LYS A 126 5.70 19.32 13.50
N GLN A 127 5.73 18.07 13.05
CA GLN A 127 6.14 16.93 13.86
C GLN A 127 6.86 15.89 13.00
N VAL A 128 7.84 15.22 13.60
CA VAL A 128 8.51 14.04 13.02
C VAL A 128 8.28 12.88 13.96
N TYR A 129 7.91 11.73 13.43
CA TYR A 129 7.75 10.48 14.16
C TYR A 129 8.40 9.37 13.37
N SER A 130 9.34 8.66 13.97
CA SER A 130 10.00 7.51 13.34
C SER A 130 9.74 6.24 14.11
N TRP A 131 9.55 5.15 13.39
CA TRP A 131 9.54 3.82 13.94
C TRP A 131 10.42 2.91 13.08
N TYR A 132 11.11 2.01 13.70
CA TYR A 132 11.97 1.05 13.02
C TYR A 132 12.08 -0.24 13.83
N SER A 133 12.14 -1.34 13.11
CA SER A 133 12.20 -2.68 13.65
C SER A 133 13.06 -3.55 12.74
N GLU A 134 13.73 -4.53 13.31
CA GLU A 134 14.49 -5.52 12.54
C GLU A 134 13.57 -6.47 11.76
N GLN A 135 12.28 -6.52 12.07
CA GLN A 135 11.29 -7.47 11.53
C GLN A 135 10.14 -6.81 10.77
N GLU A 136 9.72 -5.61 11.18
CA GLU A 136 8.47 -4.98 10.71
C GLU A 136 8.68 -3.74 9.85
N GLY A 137 9.95 -3.38 9.54
CA GLY A 137 10.26 -2.24 8.73
C GLY A 137 10.62 -0.97 9.45
N SER A 138 10.79 0.03 8.65
CA SER A 138 11.21 1.32 9.16
C SER A 138 10.56 2.45 8.36
N SER A 139 10.04 3.42 9.05
CA SER A 139 9.44 4.58 8.42
C SER A 139 9.58 5.83 9.30
N THR A 140 9.78 6.95 8.67
CA THR A 140 9.69 8.28 9.30
C THR A 140 8.49 9.01 8.74
N VAL A 141 7.59 9.41 9.60
CA VAL A 141 6.40 10.20 9.27
C VAL A 141 6.70 11.67 9.55
N VAL A 142 6.54 12.49 8.54
CA VAL A 142 6.72 13.93 8.61
C VAL A 142 5.37 14.59 8.49
N THR A 143 4.85 15.11 9.59
CA THR A 143 3.58 15.86 9.63
C THR A 143 3.83 17.32 9.34
N LEU A 144 3.14 17.85 8.33
CA LEU A 144 3.24 19.25 7.92
C LEU A 144 2.20 20.13 8.64
N ASP A 145 2.45 21.43 8.64
CA ASP A 145 1.45 22.41 9.06
C ASP A 145 0.26 22.44 8.08
N GLU A 146 -0.96 22.58 8.61
CA GLU A 146 -2.22 22.55 7.83
C GLU A 146 -2.25 23.55 6.67
N LYS A 147 -1.59 24.68 6.81
CA LYS A 147 -1.53 25.73 5.80
C LYS A 147 -0.82 25.29 4.51
N TYR A 148 0.10 24.33 4.61
CA TYR A 148 0.99 23.89 3.54
C TYR A 148 0.63 22.50 3.00
N ALA A 149 -0.43 21.88 3.50
CA ALA A 149 -0.91 20.57 3.03
C ALA A 149 -1.27 20.53 1.52
N LYS A 150 -1.52 21.67 0.90
CA LYS A 150 -1.80 21.78 -0.53
C LYS A 150 -0.57 21.57 -1.43
N ASP A 151 0.62 21.79 -0.90
CA ASP A 151 1.88 21.72 -1.64
C ASP A 151 2.66 20.42 -1.33
N ILE A 152 1.97 19.41 -0.80
CA ILE A 152 2.59 18.17 -0.30
C ILE A 152 3.46 17.47 -1.36
N LYS A 153 3.05 17.49 -2.63
CA LYS A 153 3.80 16.87 -3.72
C LYS A 153 5.13 17.58 -4.01
N ALA A 154 5.13 18.90 -3.95
CA ALA A 154 6.35 19.68 -4.13
C ALA A 154 7.32 19.44 -2.96
N LEU A 155 6.80 19.37 -1.73
CA LEU A 155 7.59 19.05 -0.55
C LEU A 155 8.12 17.62 -0.55
N GLN A 156 7.38 16.66 -1.07
CA GLN A 156 7.86 15.29 -1.28
C GLN A 156 9.05 15.23 -2.25
N GLU A 157 8.99 15.98 -3.36
CA GLU A 157 10.10 16.07 -4.32
C GLU A 157 11.32 16.77 -3.71
N GLU A 158 11.09 17.78 -2.87
CA GLU A 158 12.16 18.47 -2.16
C GLU A 158 12.83 17.55 -1.13
N LEU A 159 12.04 16.81 -0.35
CA LEU A 159 12.53 15.78 0.57
C LEU A 159 13.34 14.71 -0.18
N ARG A 160 12.80 14.17 -1.28
CA ARG A 160 13.47 13.13 -2.09
C ARG A 160 14.84 13.57 -2.59
N LYS A 161 14.98 14.84 -3.00
CA LYS A 161 16.25 15.39 -3.50
C LYS A 161 17.22 15.75 -2.39
N GLY A 162 16.69 16.13 -1.22
CA GLY A 162 17.49 16.67 -0.13
C GLY A 162 17.95 15.63 0.88
N LEU A 163 17.30 14.48 0.98
CA LEU A 163 17.67 13.44 1.92
C LEU A 163 19.12 12.98 1.75
N PRO A 164 19.87 12.78 2.85
CA PRO A 164 21.26 12.35 2.79
C PRO A 164 21.35 10.95 2.21
N LYS A 165 22.19 10.78 1.17
CA LYS A 165 22.41 9.46 0.57
C LYS A 165 23.05 8.51 1.58
N SER A 166 22.58 7.27 1.62
CA SER A 166 23.09 6.22 2.50
C SER A 166 23.63 5.04 1.70
N ALA A 167 24.70 4.42 2.22
CA ALA A 167 25.19 3.14 1.73
C ALA A 167 24.35 1.97 2.25
N ARG A 168 23.64 2.16 3.39
CA ARG A 168 22.89 1.11 4.10
C ARG A 168 21.45 0.97 3.63
N THR A 169 20.85 2.06 3.18
CA THR A 169 19.42 2.08 2.79
C THR A 169 19.18 2.99 1.60
N ASP A 170 18.16 2.67 0.83
CA ASP A 170 17.55 3.59 -0.11
C ASP A 170 16.24 4.11 0.49
N TYR A 171 15.92 5.38 0.22
CA TYR A 171 14.70 6.00 0.72
C TYR A 171 13.63 6.05 -0.35
N PHE A 172 12.40 5.86 0.04
CA PHE A 172 11.26 6.21 -0.80
C PHE A 172 10.38 7.22 -0.05
N VAL A 173 9.92 8.23 -0.77
CA VAL A 173 9.12 9.32 -0.21
C VAL A 173 7.74 9.29 -0.85
N GLY A 174 6.69 9.19 -0.04
CA GLY A 174 5.32 9.10 -0.54
C GLY A 174 4.30 9.21 0.58
N ASN A 175 3.07 8.87 0.26
CA ASN A 175 2.02 8.70 1.25
C ASN A 175 1.98 7.26 1.72
N GLN A 176 1.49 7.03 2.93
CA GLN A 176 1.29 5.69 3.45
C GLN A 176 0.20 4.97 2.66
N GLY A 177 0.62 4.10 1.76
CA GLY A 177 -0.21 3.02 1.25
C GLY A 177 0.12 1.77 2.05
N GLY A 178 -0.30 1.71 3.30
CA GLY A 178 -0.14 0.56 4.18
C GLY A 178 -1.50 -0.04 4.51
N ASP A 179 -1.52 -1.33 4.58
CA ASP A 179 -2.57 -2.22 5.02
C ASP A 179 -3.38 -1.64 6.21
N GLY A 180 -4.47 -0.95 5.96
CA GLY A 180 -5.43 -0.65 7.03
C GLY A 180 -5.80 0.80 7.32
N GLY A 181 -5.88 1.70 6.35
CA GLY A 181 -6.50 2.99 6.65
C GLY A 181 -6.45 4.02 5.52
N GLY A 182 -7.50 4.12 4.79
CA GLY A 182 -8.11 5.29 4.10
C GLY A 182 -7.27 6.45 3.56
N GLY A 183 -6.00 6.26 3.21
CA GLY A 183 -5.17 7.29 2.62
C GLY A 183 -4.71 6.84 1.24
N GLY A 184 -5.14 7.54 0.20
CA GLY A 184 -4.93 7.19 -1.19
C GLY A 184 -3.52 6.76 -1.53
N ASN A 185 -3.38 5.53 -1.97
CA ASN A 185 -2.16 4.96 -2.48
C ASN A 185 -1.76 5.70 -3.77
N GLN A 186 -0.84 6.63 -3.70
CA GLN A 186 -0.37 7.40 -4.86
C GLN A 186 0.65 6.63 -5.71
N GLY A 187 0.71 5.32 -5.58
CA GLY A 187 1.60 4.46 -6.31
C GLY A 187 0.89 3.53 -7.28
N VAL A 188 1.66 2.88 -8.11
CA VAL A 188 1.22 1.77 -8.95
C VAL A 188 2.04 0.54 -8.64
N GLN A 189 1.43 -0.62 -8.80
CA GLN A 189 2.11 -1.89 -8.59
C GLN A 189 1.82 -2.86 -9.72
N VAL A 190 2.75 -3.75 -9.95
CA VAL A 190 2.62 -4.89 -10.85
C VAL A 190 3.13 -6.13 -10.15
N GLN A 191 2.47 -7.25 -10.34
CA GLN A 191 2.91 -8.53 -9.84
C GLN A 191 3.54 -9.34 -10.98
N LEU A 192 4.79 -9.74 -10.80
CA LEU A 192 5.40 -10.79 -11.59
C LEU A 192 4.90 -12.12 -11.04
N VAL A 193 4.49 -13.03 -11.90
CA VAL A 193 3.93 -14.33 -11.54
C VAL A 193 4.76 -15.47 -12.15
N GLY A 194 4.92 -16.55 -11.40
CA GLY A 194 5.67 -17.73 -11.86
C GLY A 194 5.83 -18.78 -10.77
N ASP A 195 6.50 -19.88 -11.08
CA ASP A 195 6.62 -21.01 -10.16
C ASP A 195 7.77 -20.85 -9.14
N SER A 196 8.88 -20.22 -9.54
CA SER A 196 10.08 -20.09 -8.71
C SER A 196 10.26 -18.66 -8.20
N SER A 197 10.35 -18.49 -6.88
CA SER A 197 10.62 -17.20 -6.25
C SER A 197 12.02 -16.65 -6.58
N SER A 198 13.02 -17.51 -6.76
CA SER A 198 14.37 -17.09 -7.14
C SER A 198 14.41 -16.52 -8.55
N MET A 199 13.76 -17.18 -9.50
CA MET A 199 13.66 -16.68 -10.89
C MET A 199 12.87 -15.38 -10.95
N LEU A 200 11.76 -15.27 -10.19
CA LEU A 200 11.02 -14.01 -10.09
C LEU A 200 11.88 -12.87 -9.53
N GLN A 201 12.76 -13.18 -8.58
CA GLN A 201 13.70 -12.21 -8.04
C GLN A 201 14.71 -11.74 -9.10
N GLU A 202 15.25 -12.65 -9.91
CA GLU A 202 16.17 -12.31 -11.01
C GLU A 202 15.46 -11.43 -12.04
N ILE A 203 14.27 -11.83 -12.50
CA ILE A 203 13.45 -11.02 -13.43
C ILE A 203 13.13 -9.66 -12.81
N GLY A 204 12.78 -9.61 -11.52
CA GLY A 204 12.52 -8.35 -10.82
C GLY A 204 13.71 -7.41 -10.81
N GLN A 205 14.93 -7.94 -10.60
CA GLN A 205 16.16 -7.15 -10.65
C GLN A 205 16.46 -6.59 -12.04
N GLU A 206 16.06 -7.26 -13.12
CA GLU A 206 16.16 -6.75 -14.48
C GLU A 206 15.08 -5.71 -14.81
N VAL A 207 13.87 -5.92 -14.33
CA VAL A 207 12.70 -5.08 -14.60
C VAL A 207 12.79 -3.72 -13.89
N VAL A 208 13.21 -3.71 -12.62
CA VAL A 208 13.25 -2.48 -11.80
C VAL A 208 14.07 -1.34 -12.45
N PRO A 209 15.30 -1.56 -12.95
CA PRO A 209 16.06 -0.51 -13.62
C PRO A 209 15.39 0.03 -14.90
N LEU A 210 14.68 -0.83 -15.63
CA LEU A 210 13.95 -0.43 -16.85
C LEU A 210 12.74 0.44 -16.52
N LEU A 211 12.01 0.07 -15.50
CA LEU A 211 10.88 0.86 -14.99
C LEU A 211 11.34 2.19 -14.38
N ALA A 212 12.48 2.20 -13.69
CA ALA A 212 13.04 3.41 -13.08
C ALA A 212 13.47 4.48 -14.11
N GLN A 213 13.69 4.11 -15.38
CA GLN A 213 13.97 5.05 -16.45
C GLN A 213 12.74 5.80 -16.96
N ARG A 214 11.54 5.38 -16.58
CA ARG A 214 10.30 6.04 -17.00
C ARG A 214 10.07 7.33 -16.23
N ALA A 215 9.79 8.40 -16.94
CA ALA A 215 9.56 9.72 -16.36
C ALA A 215 8.31 9.78 -15.48
N GLU A 216 7.36 8.89 -15.71
CA GLU A 216 6.10 8.78 -14.98
C GLU A 216 6.25 8.12 -13.60
N LEU A 217 7.31 7.32 -13.41
CA LEU A 217 7.53 6.49 -12.23
C LEU A 217 8.64 7.06 -11.33
N ARG A 218 8.48 6.88 -10.04
CA ARG A 218 9.45 7.24 -8.99
C ARG A 218 9.60 6.08 -8.01
N ASP A 219 10.77 6.00 -7.38
CA ASP A 219 11.04 5.04 -6.30
C ASP A 219 10.61 3.61 -6.65
N VAL A 220 10.93 3.16 -7.87
CA VAL A 220 10.60 1.79 -8.33
C VAL A 220 11.36 0.78 -7.48
N ARG A 221 10.63 -0.15 -6.87
CA ARG A 221 11.20 -1.11 -5.94
C ARG A 221 10.49 -2.44 -5.97
N ILE A 222 11.24 -3.49 -5.62
CA ILE A 222 10.66 -4.80 -5.34
C ILE A 222 10.11 -4.78 -3.91
N ASP A 223 8.85 -5.15 -3.77
CA ASP A 223 8.18 -5.27 -2.48
C ASP A 223 8.02 -6.75 -2.12
N ASN A 224 9.09 -7.31 -1.59
CA ASN A 224 9.12 -8.72 -1.14
C ASN A 224 8.74 -8.90 0.33
N GLY A 225 8.13 -7.87 0.94
CA GLY A 225 8.19 -7.74 2.38
C GLY A 225 9.63 -7.43 2.83
N GLU A 226 9.80 -7.26 4.10
CA GLU A 226 11.10 -6.91 4.65
C GLU A 226 12.09 -8.05 4.56
N LYS A 227 13.33 -7.72 4.25
CA LYS A 227 14.42 -8.67 4.28
C LYS A 227 14.90 -8.81 5.72
N GLY A 228 14.42 -9.82 6.43
CA GLY A 228 14.97 -10.19 7.73
C GLY A 228 16.43 -10.61 7.61
N GLY A 229 17.25 -10.22 8.57
CA GLY A 229 18.58 -10.79 8.71
C GLY A 229 18.48 -12.26 9.10
N GLU A 230 19.11 -13.12 8.35
CA GLU A 230 19.19 -14.55 8.66
C GLU A 230 20.62 -14.95 8.97
N LEU A 231 20.80 -15.55 10.13
CA LEU A 231 22.05 -16.17 10.54
C LEU A 231 21.96 -17.67 10.27
N LYS A 232 22.62 -18.13 9.19
CA LYS A 232 22.71 -19.54 8.85
C LYS A 232 23.93 -20.18 9.53
N VAL A 233 23.69 -20.97 10.54
CA VAL A 233 24.72 -21.69 11.22
C VAL A 233 24.72 -23.15 10.76
N ARG A 234 25.78 -23.56 10.09
CA ARG A 234 25.98 -24.96 9.66
C ARG A 234 27.02 -25.64 10.51
N VAL A 235 26.67 -26.81 11.08
CA VAL A 235 27.60 -27.60 11.82
C VAL A 235 28.56 -28.34 10.87
N ASP A 236 29.86 -28.16 11.07
CA ASP A 236 30.88 -28.97 10.43
C ASP A 236 30.95 -30.32 11.12
N ARG A 237 30.38 -31.34 10.50
CA ARG A 237 30.24 -32.67 11.09
C ARG A 237 31.59 -33.37 11.30
N GLU A 238 32.57 -33.16 10.41
CA GLU A 238 33.88 -33.77 10.49
C GLU A 238 34.68 -33.17 11.64
N ARG A 239 34.70 -31.86 11.76
CA ARG A 239 35.36 -31.18 12.89
C ARG A 239 34.66 -31.48 14.21
N ALA A 240 33.34 -31.49 14.27
CA ALA A 240 32.61 -31.85 15.48
C ALA A 240 32.98 -33.28 15.95
N ALA A 241 32.97 -34.24 15.02
CA ALA A 241 33.34 -35.62 15.33
C ALA A 241 34.80 -35.78 15.83
N ALA A 242 35.75 -35.00 15.26
CA ALA A 242 37.14 -34.99 15.70
C ALA A 242 37.32 -34.53 17.16
N PHE A 243 36.38 -33.72 17.66
CA PHE A 243 36.32 -33.29 19.07
C PHE A 243 35.37 -34.12 19.95
N GLY A 244 34.78 -35.19 19.39
CA GLY A 244 33.90 -36.10 20.12
C GLY A 244 32.44 -35.60 20.24
N PHE A 245 32.04 -34.61 19.43
CA PHE A 245 30.66 -34.09 19.40
C PHE A 245 29.88 -34.60 18.19
N ASN A 246 28.60 -34.86 18.38
CA ASN A 246 27.69 -35.07 17.28
C ASN A 246 27.06 -33.73 16.84
N ALA A 247 26.45 -33.71 15.65
CA ALA A 247 25.86 -32.49 15.07
C ALA A 247 24.72 -31.91 15.92
N GLU A 248 23.95 -32.77 16.60
CA GLU A 248 22.84 -32.35 17.45
C GLU A 248 23.34 -31.65 18.73
N GLN A 249 24.41 -32.16 19.34
CA GLN A 249 25.02 -31.50 20.49
C GLN A 249 25.55 -30.12 20.15
N VAL A 250 26.26 -29.99 19.01
CA VAL A 250 26.75 -28.68 18.55
C VAL A 250 25.59 -27.73 18.24
N ALA A 251 24.53 -28.20 17.58
CA ALA A 251 23.35 -27.40 17.34
C ALA A 251 22.65 -26.91 18.62
N SER A 252 22.60 -27.79 19.65
CA SER A 252 22.07 -27.42 20.96
C SER A 252 22.94 -26.38 21.65
N PHE A 253 24.27 -26.46 21.56
CA PHE A 253 25.18 -25.45 22.12
C PHE A 253 25.01 -24.11 21.40
N VAL A 254 24.87 -24.09 20.06
CA VAL A 254 24.58 -22.89 19.30
C VAL A 254 23.23 -22.27 19.70
N GLY A 255 22.20 -23.12 19.83
CA GLY A 255 20.88 -22.69 20.29
C GLY A 255 20.92 -22.04 21.67
N LEU A 256 21.64 -22.67 22.60
CA LEU A 256 21.82 -22.13 23.96
C LEU A 256 22.61 -20.82 23.97
N ALA A 257 23.66 -20.73 23.16
CA ALA A 257 24.49 -19.55 23.06
C ALA A 257 23.72 -18.33 22.50
N LEU A 258 22.92 -18.54 21.46
CA LEU A 258 22.21 -17.45 20.77
C LEU A 258 20.83 -17.14 21.36
N ARG A 259 20.07 -18.15 21.74
CA ARG A 259 18.67 -17.98 22.18
C ARG A 259 18.50 -18.11 23.69
N GLY A 260 19.43 -18.76 24.36
CA GLY A 260 19.27 -19.22 25.74
C GLY A 260 18.38 -20.46 25.83
N ALA A 261 18.00 -20.81 27.04
CA ALA A 261 17.13 -21.93 27.34
C ALA A 261 15.88 -21.49 28.10
N PRO A 262 14.69 -21.96 27.70
CA PRO A 262 13.49 -21.76 28.50
C PRO A 262 13.60 -22.65 29.76
N MET A 263 13.27 -22.05 30.89
CA MET A 263 13.11 -22.73 32.14
C MET A 263 11.63 -23.06 32.39
N ARG A 264 11.34 -23.83 33.44
CA ARG A 264 9.96 -24.00 33.90
C ARG A 264 9.38 -22.64 34.28
N GLU A 265 8.14 -22.45 33.95
CA GLU A 265 7.37 -21.24 34.28
C GLU A 265 7.34 -21.04 35.81
N PHE A 266 7.56 -19.83 36.22
CA PHE A 266 7.43 -19.43 37.62
C PHE A 266 5.96 -19.11 37.93
N ARG A 267 5.34 -19.92 38.81
CA ARG A 267 3.98 -19.69 39.24
C ARG A 267 3.93 -18.65 40.35
N ARG A 268 3.21 -17.56 40.07
CA ARG A 268 2.93 -16.51 41.05
C ARG A 268 1.42 -16.34 41.19
N GLY A 269 0.80 -17.08 42.15
CA GLY A 269 -0.66 -17.19 42.27
C GLY A 269 -1.25 -17.89 41.05
N ASP A 270 -2.20 -17.26 40.38
CA ASP A 270 -2.86 -17.79 39.19
C ASP A 270 -2.12 -17.46 37.88
N ASN A 271 -1.02 -16.71 37.94
CA ASN A 271 -0.24 -16.31 36.78
C ASN A 271 1.02 -17.20 36.63
N GLU A 272 1.26 -17.66 35.39
CA GLU A 272 2.49 -18.35 34.99
C GLU A 272 3.39 -17.36 34.26
N VAL A 273 4.59 -17.16 34.80
CA VAL A 273 5.60 -16.25 34.24
C VAL A 273 6.68 -17.06 33.54
N PRO A 274 6.90 -16.90 32.23
CA PRO A 274 7.96 -17.60 31.52
C PRO A 274 9.34 -17.12 32.01
N VAL A 275 10.23 -18.06 32.28
CA VAL A 275 11.60 -17.80 32.72
C VAL A 275 12.60 -18.27 31.65
N TRP A 276 13.50 -17.40 31.27
CA TRP A 276 14.54 -17.69 30.31
C TRP A 276 15.91 -17.48 30.93
N VAL A 277 16.82 -18.46 30.71
CA VAL A 277 18.25 -18.31 31.06
C VAL A 277 19.00 -17.98 29.79
N ARG A 278 19.65 -16.82 29.77
CA ARG A 278 20.46 -16.34 28.65
C ARG A 278 21.83 -15.91 29.13
N PHE A 279 22.82 -15.97 28.26
CA PHE A 279 24.10 -15.35 28.52
C PHE A 279 23.96 -13.83 28.58
N ALA A 280 24.77 -13.18 29.42
CA ALA A 280 24.78 -11.71 29.48
C ALA A 280 25.19 -11.15 28.12
N GLY A 281 24.39 -10.20 27.59
CA GLY A 281 24.60 -9.62 26.26
C GLY A 281 23.99 -10.40 25.09
N ALA A 282 23.34 -11.54 25.32
CA ALA A 282 22.71 -12.34 24.25
C ALA A 282 21.61 -11.58 23.46
N GLU A 283 21.06 -10.51 24.01
CA GLU A 283 20.09 -9.65 23.32
C GLU A 283 20.70 -8.79 22.20
N GLN A 284 22.03 -8.65 22.20
CA GLN A 284 22.81 -7.90 21.22
C GLN A 284 23.78 -8.80 20.42
N SER A 285 23.54 -10.11 20.45
CA SER A 285 24.47 -11.11 19.90
C SER A 285 24.72 -10.90 18.43
N SER A 286 25.94 -10.57 18.10
CA SER A 286 26.46 -10.60 16.74
C SER A 286 27.05 -12.00 16.43
N PRO A 287 27.25 -12.36 15.16
CA PRO A 287 27.93 -13.58 14.80
C PRO A 287 29.31 -13.72 15.44
N GLU A 288 29.98 -12.61 15.69
CA GLU A 288 31.31 -12.53 16.33
C GLU A 288 31.24 -12.94 17.80
N ASP A 289 30.11 -12.76 18.47
CA ASP A 289 29.95 -13.16 19.88
C ASP A 289 30.01 -14.67 20.06
N LEU A 290 29.67 -15.46 19.01
CA LEU A 290 29.89 -16.91 19.03
C LEU A 290 31.37 -17.31 19.20
N ALA A 291 32.31 -16.43 18.84
CA ALA A 291 33.74 -16.68 19.08
C ALA A 291 34.10 -16.69 20.55
N GLY A 292 33.35 -16.02 21.41
CA GLY A 292 33.53 -16.02 22.86
C GLY A 292 33.03 -17.27 23.56
N PHE A 293 32.17 -18.07 22.88
CA PHE A 293 31.65 -19.30 23.47
C PHE A 293 32.59 -20.50 23.22
N SER A 294 32.86 -21.24 24.27
CA SER A 294 33.60 -22.47 24.18
C SER A 294 32.87 -23.61 24.87
N VAL A 295 32.98 -24.79 24.29
CA VAL A 295 32.40 -26.03 24.80
C VAL A 295 33.52 -26.97 25.31
N ARG A 296 33.26 -27.68 26.38
CA ARG A 296 34.21 -28.67 26.91
C ARG A 296 34.03 -30.03 26.26
N THR A 297 35.09 -30.58 25.76
CA THR A 297 35.16 -31.97 25.28
C THR A 297 35.17 -32.95 26.46
N GLY A 298 34.90 -34.22 26.18
CA GLY A 298 34.94 -35.29 27.21
C GLY A 298 36.27 -35.40 27.93
N ASP A 299 37.37 -35.03 27.30
CA ASP A 299 38.74 -35.00 27.85
C ASP A 299 39.06 -33.70 28.63
N GLY A 300 38.06 -32.80 28.78
CA GLY A 300 38.20 -31.55 29.55
C GLY A 300 38.84 -30.41 28.80
N ARG A 301 39.18 -30.54 27.51
CA ARG A 301 39.68 -29.44 26.66
C ARG A 301 38.55 -28.47 26.31
N SER A 302 38.85 -27.19 26.21
CA SER A 302 37.91 -26.14 25.77
C SER A 302 38.10 -25.90 24.28
N VAL A 303 37.00 -26.00 23.51
CA VAL A 303 36.98 -25.80 22.05
C VAL A 303 36.04 -24.64 21.74
N PRO A 304 36.49 -23.61 21.01
CA PRO A 304 35.62 -22.51 20.61
C PRO A 304 34.46 -23.02 19.74
N LEU A 305 33.23 -22.58 20.01
CA LEU A 305 32.04 -23.03 19.30
C LEU A 305 32.14 -22.70 17.81
N LEU A 306 32.69 -21.51 17.49
CA LEU A 306 32.89 -21.05 16.12
C LEU A 306 33.81 -21.98 15.29
N SER A 307 34.72 -22.77 15.93
CA SER A 307 35.54 -23.72 15.21
C SER A 307 34.78 -24.97 14.73
N LEU A 308 33.59 -25.22 15.30
CA LEU A 308 32.74 -26.37 14.99
C LEU A 308 31.63 -26.06 14.00
N VAL A 309 31.46 -24.76 13.63
CA VAL A 309 30.37 -24.30 12.79
C VAL A 309 30.89 -23.34 11.71
N THR A 310 30.14 -23.25 10.62
CA THR A 310 30.28 -22.19 9.61
C THR A 310 29.09 -21.26 9.75
N VAL A 311 29.35 -19.96 9.82
CA VAL A 311 28.33 -18.93 10.00
C VAL A 311 28.24 -18.09 8.74
N ASP A 312 27.08 -18.09 8.10
CA ASP A 312 26.77 -17.25 6.96
C ASP A 312 25.70 -16.22 7.39
N VAL A 313 25.99 -14.94 7.22
CA VAL A 313 25.02 -13.86 7.40
C VAL A 313 24.39 -13.57 6.06
N GLY A 314 23.10 -13.78 5.97
CA GLY A 314 22.34 -13.57 4.76
C GLY A 314 21.07 -12.75 5.00
N SER A 315 20.41 -12.41 3.94
CA SER A 315 19.04 -11.85 4.01
C SER A 315 18.07 -12.95 3.58
N SER A 316 17.08 -13.22 4.39
CA SER A 316 16.01 -14.15 4.07
C SER A 316 14.80 -13.40 3.55
N ALA A 317 14.13 -13.95 2.53
CA ALA A 317 12.80 -13.46 2.16
C ALA A 317 11.83 -13.78 3.31
N THR A 318 11.34 -12.77 3.97
CA THR A 318 10.43 -12.92 5.12
C THR A 318 9.07 -13.41 4.69
N GLN A 319 8.69 -13.13 3.43
CA GLN A 319 7.38 -13.44 2.89
C GLN A 319 7.47 -13.94 1.45
N ILE A 320 6.77 -15.02 1.15
CA ILE A 320 6.53 -15.51 -0.21
C ILE A 320 5.07 -15.26 -0.54
N GLY A 321 4.80 -14.25 -1.38
CA GLY A 321 3.46 -13.94 -1.86
C GLY A 321 2.96 -15.00 -2.84
N ARG A 322 1.68 -15.33 -2.75
CA ARG A 322 1.00 -16.17 -3.74
C ARG A 322 -0.37 -15.59 -4.05
N THR A 323 -0.66 -15.45 -5.33
CA THR A 323 -1.97 -15.04 -5.84
C THR A 323 -2.45 -16.13 -6.80
N ASN A 324 -3.68 -16.61 -6.63
CA ASN A 324 -4.25 -17.67 -7.47
C ASN A 324 -3.37 -18.92 -7.55
N ARG A 325 -2.72 -19.31 -6.44
CA ARG A 325 -1.80 -20.46 -6.31
C ARG A 325 -0.44 -20.30 -7.01
N GLN A 326 -0.20 -19.20 -7.72
CA GLN A 326 1.10 -18.90 -8.32
C GLN A 326 1.94 -18.05 -7.38
N THR A 327 3.23 -18.25 -7.35
CA THR A 327 4.16 -17.40 -6.60
C THR A 327 4.21 -16.03 -7.26
N THR A 328 4.18 -14.98 -6.47
CA THR A 328 4.18 -13.60 -6.95
C THR A 328 5.31 -12.78 -6.35
N LEU A 329 5.84 -11.86 -7.17
CA LEU A 329 6.78 -10.84 -6.76
C LEU A 329 6.17 -9.47 -7.11
N THR A 330 5.94 -8.65 -6.12
CA THR A 330 5.33 -7.33 -6.33
C THR A 330 6.40 -6.28 -6.59
N ILE A 331 6.26 -5.52 -7.66
CA ILE A 331 7.05 -4.32 -7.93
C ILE A 331 6.13 -3.12 -7.73
N LYS A 332 6.54 -2.21 -6.84
CA LYS A 332 5.84 -0.96 -6.54
C LYS A 332 6.61 0.23 -7.09
N ALA A 333 5.89 1.25 -7.51
CA ALA A 333 6.44 2.54 -7.89
C ALA A 333 5.53 3.66 -7.42
N ASN A 334 6.12 4.75 -6.99
CA ASN A 334 5.40 5.99 -6.76
C ASN A 334 5.18 6.72 -8.08
N LEU A 335 4.19 7.60 -8.15
CA LEU A 335 3.89 8.38 -9.35
C LEU A 335 4.61 9.73 -9.32
N ALA A 336 5.06 10.19 -10.49
CA ALA A 336 5.56 11.54 -10.65
C ALA A 336 4.43 12.58 -10.47
N GLU A 337 4.80 13.84 -10.26
CA GLU A 337 3.84 14.93 -10.14
C GLU A 337 2.93 15.01 -11.39
N LYS A 338 1.61 15.17 -11.17
CA LYS A 338 0.59 15.24 -12.24
C LYS A 338 0.38 13.95 -13.06
N VAL A 339 1.00 12.84 -12.68
CA VAL A 339 0.76 11.53 -13.28
C VAL A 339 -0.33 10.82 -12.50
N THR A 340 -1.30 10.22 -13.20
CA THR A 340 -2.37 9.44 -12.60
C THR A 340 -2.00 7.96 -12.52
N ALA A 341 -2.68 7.20 -11.66
CA ALA A 341 -2.44 5.75 -11.54
C ALA A 341 -2.65 5.00 -12.89
N PRO A 342 -3.68 5.30 -13.70
CA PRO A 342 -3.79 4.72 -15.03
C PRO A 342 -2.62 5.06 -15.97
N ASP A 343 -2.07 6.29 -15.90
CA ASP A 343 -0.91 6.68 -16.71
C ASP A 343 0.34 5.90 -16.25
N GLY A 344 0.55 5.76 -14.94
CA GLY A 344 1.64 4.96 -14.37
C GLY A 344 1.54 3.47 -14.73
N ARG A 345 0.33 2.90 -14.69
CA ARG A 345 0.07 1.51 -15.14
C ARG A 345 0.44 1.34 -16.62
N LYS A 346 0.00 2.25 -17.49
CA LYS A 346 0.38 2.23 -18.91
C LYS A 346 1.89 2.33 -19.11
N ALA A 347 2.57 3.14 -18.31
CA ALA A 347 4.02 3.25 -18.36
C ALA A 347 4.69 1.92 -17.99
N MET A 348 4.24 1.23 -16.92
CA MET A 348 4.72 -0.10 -16.57
C MET A 348 4.43 -1.13 -17.68
N GLU A 349 3.21 -1.14 -18.19
CA GLU A 349 2.78 -2.06 -19.23
C GLU A 349 3.60 -1.90 -20.52
N SER A 350 3.95 -0.66 -20.89
CA SER A 350 4.78 -0.36 -22.07
C SER A 350 6.18 -0.94 -21.98
N VAL A 351 6.70 -1.16 -20.77
CA VAL A 351 8.01 -1.79 -20.53
C VAL A 351 7.87 -3.31 -20.48
N LEU A 352 6.84 -3.81 -19.81
CA LEU A 352 6.66 -5.25 -19.55
C LEU A 352 6.15 -6.03 -20.75
N LYS A 353 5.25 -5.45 -21.56
CA LYS A 353 4.69 -6.13 -22.75
C LYS A 353 5.73 -6.60 -23.78
N PRO A 354 6.75 -5.79 -24.14
CA PRO A 354 7.78 -6.22 -25.10
C PRO A 354 8.82 -7.18 -24.51
N MET A 355 8.82 -7.42 -23.18
CA MET A 355 9.76 -8.34 -22.56
C MET A 355 9.40 -9.79 -22.82
N ASN A 356 10.40 -10.60 -23.14
CA ASN A 356 10.22 -12.05 -23.28
C ASN A 356 10.39 -12.72 -21.91
N PHE A 357 9.28 -13.08 -21.29
CA PHE A 357 9.30 -13.86 -20.07
C PHE A 357 9.56 -15.34 -20.38
N PRO A 358 10.29 -16.07 -19.51
CA PRO A 358 10.42 -17.53 -19.63
C PRO A 358 9.04 -18.22 -19.60
N ALA A 359 8.96 -19.43 -20.14
CA ALA A 359 7.73 -20.21 -20.13
C ALA A 359 7.19 -20.39 -18.70
N GLY A 360 5.92 -20.08 -18.46
CA GLY A 360 5.29 -20.13 -17.14
C GLY A 360 5.48 -18.88 -16.28
N TYR A 361 6.19 -17.86 -16.77
CA TYR A 361 6.36 -16.57 -16.11
C TYR A 361 5.66 -15.45 -16.87
N GLY A 362 5.20 -14.46 -16.15
CA GLY A 362 4.51 -13.32 -16.73
C GLY A 362 4.26 -12.22 -15.71
N PHE A 363 3.39 -11.30 -16.04
CA PHE A 363 2.99 -10.24 -15.13
C PHE A 363 1.47 -10.04 -15.12
N THR A 364 0.94 -9.57 -14.00
CA THR A 364 -0.45 -9.18 -13.83
C THR A 364 -0.57 -7.92 -13.00
N PHE A 365 -1.64 -7.18 -13.21
CA PHE A 365 -2.00 -6.03 -12.38
C PHE A 365 -3.12 -6.36 -11.37
N ASP A 366 -3.58 -7.62 -11.30
CA ASP A 366 -4.76 -8.02 -10.51
C ASP A 366 -4.54 -8.00 -8.98
N GLY A 367 -3.32 -7.84 -8.52
CA GLY A 367 -2.97 -7.92 -7.09
C GLY A 367 -2.96 -6.60 -6.33
N GLY A 368 -3.43 -5.50 -6.88
CA GLY A 368 -3.42 -4.19 -6.26
C GLY A 368 -4.80 -3.55 -6.13
N ASP A 369 -4.91 -2.55 -5.28
CA ASP A 369 -6.14 -1.77 -5.10
C ASP A 369 -6.67 -1.18 -6.42
N TYR A 370 -5.79 -1.01 -7.41
CA TYR A 370 -6.12 -0.49 -8.75
C TYR A 370 -6.38 -1.57 -9.81
N GLY A 371 -6.14 -2.85 -9.53
CA GLY A 371 -6.41 -3.95 -10.46
C GLY A 371 -7.89 -4.08 -10.78
N ASN A 372 -8.72 -3.73 -9.82
CA ASN A 372 -10.18 -3.83 -9.90
C ASN A 372 -10.87 -2.55 -10.42
N ASP A 373 -10.13 -1.46 -10.64
CA ASP A 373 -10.73 -0.15 -11.00
C ASP A 373 -11.37 -0.16 -12.37
N ASP A 374 -10.76 -0.82 -13.35
CA ASP A 374 -11.34 -0.94 -14.69
C ASP A 374 -12.63 -1.79 -14.67
N GLU A 375 -12.66 -2.87 -13.88
CA GLU A 375 -13.85 -3.68 -13.66
C GLU A 375 -14.91 -2.93 -12.86
N ALA A 376 -14.52 -2.24 -11.80
CA ALA A 376 -15.42 -1.41 -10.98
C ALA A 376 -16.02 -0.28 -11.81
N MET A 377 -15.24 0.36 -12.67
CA MET A 377 -15.72 1.40 -13.58
C MET A 377 -16.70 0.83 -14.60
N GLN A 378 -16.41 -0.33 -15.21
CA GLN A 378 -17.33 -1.00 -16.14
C GLN A 378 -18.63 -1.39 -15.43
N GLN A 379 -18.55 -1.97 -14.23
CA GLN A 379 -19.72 -2.31 -13.43
C GLN A 379 -20.53 -1.07 -13.05
N MET A 380 -19.88 0.05 -12.72
CA MET A 380 -20.54 1.31 -12.41
C MET A 380 -21.29 1.88 -13.61
N VAL A 381 -20.69 1.87 -14.81
CA VAL A 381 -21.34 2.28 -16.06
C VAL A 381 -22.51 1.35 -16.40
N PHE A 382 -22.35 0.04 -16.24
CA PHE A 382 -23.41 -0.94 -16.46
C PHE A 382 -24.58 -0.74 -15.48
N ASN A 383 -24.30 -0.52 -14.20
CA ASN A 383 -25.33 -0.24 -13.20
C ASN A 383 -26.07 1.08 -13.49
N LEU A 384 -25.37 2.09 -13.99
CA LEU A 384 -25.97 3.36 -14.38
C LEU A 384 -26.92 3.19 -15.57
N LEU A 385 -26.55 2.36 -16.56
CA LEU A 385 -27.43 1.99 -17.68
C LEU A 385 -28.67 1.24 -17.21
N ILE A 386 -28.51 0.26 -16.30
CA ILE A 386 -29.65 -0.46 -15.70
C ILE A 386 -30.58 0.52 -14.97
N ALA A 387 -30.03 1.42 -14.17
CA ALA A 387 -30.80 2.43 -13.44
C ALA A 387 -31.61 3.32 -14.42
N LEU A 388 -31.00 3.72 -15.51
CA LEU A 388 -31.65 4.56 -16.53
C LEU A 388 -32.80 3.80 -17.22
N VAL A 389 -32.60 2.52 -17.57
CA VAL A 389 -33.64 1.67 -18.12
C VAL A 389 -34.78 1.47 -17.12
N MET A 390 -34.46 1.22 -15.85
CA MET A 390 -35.46 1.04 -14.79
C MET A 390 -36.29 2.32 -14.58
N ILE A 391 -35.66 3.49 -14.57
CA ILE A 391 -36.36 4.78 -14.46
C ILE A 391 -37.32 4.92 -15.66
N TYR A 392 -36.87 4.59 -16.87
CA TYR A 392 -37.70 4.65 -18.06
C TYR A 392 -38.93 3.74 -17.97
N VAL A 393 -38.72 2.47 -17.52
CA VAL A 393 -39.80 1.51 -17.34
C VAL A 393 -40.82 1.99 -16.30
N VAL A 394 -40.35 2.50 -15.16
CA VAL A 394 -41.22 3.04 -14.09
C VAL A 394 -41.99 4.28 -14.57
N MET A 395 -41.39 5.12 -15.40
CA MET A 395 -42.06 6.33 -15.94
C MET A 395 -43.03 5.99 -17.08
N ALA A 396 -42.85 4.83 -17.74
CA ALA A 396 -43.71 4.39 -18.85
C ALA A 396 -44.92 3.53 -18.36
N ALA A 397 -44.83 2.97 -17.15
CA ALA A 397 -45.90 2.18 -16.50
C ALA A 397 -46.89 3.08 -15.76
#